data_fbfa08d9d485fb1bbe6224b7c2f16e00
#
_entry.id   fbfa08d9d485fb1bbe6224b7c2f16e00
#
_cell.length_a   1.000
_cell.length_b   1.000
_cell.length_c   1.000
_cell.angle_alpha   90.00
_cell.angle_beta   90.00
_cell.angle_gamma   90.00
#
_symmetry.space_group_name_H-M   'P 1'
#
loop_
_entity.id
_entity.type
_entity.pdbx_description
1 polymer ?
#
loop_
_entity_poly.entity_id
_entity_poly.type
_entity_poly.pdbx_seq_one_letter_code
_entity_poly.pdbx_strand_id
1 'polypeptide(L)'
;MNTIPIPRRKFAHLLAAGAAAAVVRPTISFARQSEHAIGAAGIVRLSANENPYGPSAKAHEAMKNAHSMCNRYPDEANDVLIDKIAKINNVNREQVVLGDGSSEILKLCAETFTGPTQGKLIAADPTFEAILEYAKANGAEVVKVPLTRGFAHDLPKMSAASKNGLIYVCNPNNPTASITPKNDLREFIANSPRETMILVDEAYFHYANSPDYESMIPLVKDHPNLIVARTFSKIYGMAGLRCGYCVAQPETIKRMHPFQMWDSVNIMALAAASASLDDVDQVNDGQKLNREAKNFTTSELDKMDYKTIPSEANFIMFDCKRPVVPLIQALKQRNVQVGRLFPALPNHMRLTIGKKSEMEAFVSAFRQVIS
;
A
#
# COMPACT_ATOMS: atom_id res chain seq x y z
N MET A 1 47.96 20.71 38.47
CA MET A 1 47.43 19.58 37.76
C MET A 1 48.32 19.33 36.55
N ASN A 2 49.15 18.30 36.62
CA ASN A 2 50.14 18.00 35.57
C ASN A 2 49.48 17.20 34.46
N THR A 3 49.32 17.80 33.29
CA THR A 3 48.94 17.11 32.07
C THR A 3 50.16 16.47 31.44
N ILE A 4 50.23 15.15 31.44
CA ILE A 4 51.27 14.38 30.74
C ILE A 4 50.93 14.34 29.25
N PRO A 5 51.76 14.83 28.32
CA PRO A 5 51.48 14.78 26.88
C PRO A 5 51.68 13.37 26.37
N ILE A 6 50.65 12.84 25.70
CA ILE A 6 50.72 11.54 25.00
C ILE A 6 51.54 11.73 23.71
N PRO A 7 52.63 10.97 23.49
CA PRO A 7 53.44 11.09 22.27
C PRO A 7 52.65 10.66 21.01
N ARG A 8 52.80 11.42 19.94
CA ARG A 8 52.10 11.27 18.67
C ARG A 8 52.09 9.82 18.09
N ARG A 9 53.12 9.03 18.37
CA ARG A 9 53.15 7.61 17.92
C ARG A 9 52.15 6.73 18.66
N LYS A 10 51.81 6.98 19.91
CA LYS A 10 50.78 6.22 20.64
C LYS A 10 49.37 6.56 20.20
N PHE A 11 49.14 7.80 19.74
CA PHE A 11 47.86 8.20 19.18
C PHE A 11 47.55 7.50 17.85
N ALA A 12 48.58 7.31 16.99
CA ALA A 12 48.41 6.58 15.72
C ALA A 12 48.11 5.08 15.95
N HIS A 13 48.67 4.46 16.99
CA HIS A 13 48.35 3.06 17.32
C HIS A 13 46.98 2.87 17.95
N LEU A 14 46.45 3.87 18.66
CA LEU A 14 45.08 3.85 19.18
C LEU A 14 44.03 4.01 18.05
N LEU A 15 44.34 4.79 17.01
CA LEU A 15 43.48 4.89 15.81
C LEU A 15 43.50 3.63 14.94
N ALA A 16 44.65 2.91 14.88
CA ALA A 16 44.75 1.67 14.15
C ALA A 16 44.06 0.49 14.87
N ALA A 17 44.00 0.49 16.19
CA ALA A 17 43.28 -0.53 16.96
C ALA A 17 41.76 -0.32 17.00
N GLY A 18 41.27 0.90 16.72
CA GLY A 18 39.84 1.20 16.64
C GLY A 18 39.18 0.80 15.34
N ALA A 19 39.95 0.46 14.30
CA ALA A 19 39.41 0.10 12.98
C ALA A 19 39.02 -1.40 12.82
N ALA A 20 39.23 -2.21 13.84
CA ALA A 20 38.95 -3.65 13.78
C ALA A 20 37.73 -4.07 14.63
N ALA A 21 36.99 -3.17 15.23
CA ALA A 21 35.68 -3.44 15.75
C ALA A 21 34.70 -3.45 14.55
N ALA A 22 34.55 -4.61 13.92
CA ALA A 22 33.45 -4.85 12.98
C ALA A 22 32.14 -4.57 13.73
N VAL A 23 31.56 -3.38 13.51
CA VAL A 23 30.18 -3.09 13.89
C VAL A 23 29.35 -4.05 13.05
N VAL A 24 28.99 -5.20 13.62
CA VAL A 24 27.90 -6.03 13.12
C VAL A 24 26.65 -5.16 13.30
N ARG A 25 26.39 -4.32 12.31
CA ARG A 25 25.06 -3.74 12.16
C ARG A 25 24.15 -4.94 11.88
N PRO A 26 23.08 -5.14 12.65
CA PRO A 26 22.04 -6.05 12.23
C PRO A 26 21.58 -5.48 10.88
N THR A 27 21.98 -6.12 9.80
CA THR A 27 21.33 -5.93 8.50
C THR A 27 19.93 -6.44 8.74
N ILE A 28 18.97 -5.55 8.97
CA ILE A 28 17.58 -5.82 8.70
C ILE A 28 17.59 -6.16 7.21
N SER A 29 17.63 -7.43 6.94
CA SER A 29 17.43 -7.96 5.61
C SER A 29 15.96 -7.74 5.28
N PHE A 30 15.62 -6.52 4.85
CA PHE A 30 14.58 -6.41 3.84
C PHE A 30 15.10 -7.31 2.73
N ALA A 31 14.42 -8.45 2.53
CA ALA A 31 14.83 -9.50 1.63
C ALA A 31 15.43 -8.82 0.39
N ARG A 32 16.72 -9.04 0.15
CA ARG A 32 17.42 -8.54 -1.03
C ARG A 32 16.57 -8.95 -2.22
N GLN A 33 15.71 -8.03 -2.65
CA GLN A 33 15.09 -8.17 -3.94
C GLN A 33 16.26 -8.12 -4.90
N SER A 34 16.53 -9.30 -5.47
CA SER A 34 17.52 -9.58 -6.49
C SER A 34 17.86 -8.34 -7.34
N GLU A 35 19.14 -8.22 -7.64
CA GLU A 35 19.74 -7.40 -8.67
C GLU A 35 18.95 -7.52 -9.98
N HIS A 36 17.90 -6.72 -10.11
CA HIS A 36 17.20 -6.54 -11.38
C HIS A 36 17.68 -5.22 -11.92
N ALA A 37 18.48 -5.31 -12.96
CA ALA A 37 18.67 -4.19 -13.86
C ALA A 37 17.29 -3.61 -14.19
N ILE A 38 17.10 -2.31 -13.99
CA ILE A 38 15.91 -1.60 -14.43
C ILE A 38 15.71 -1.95 -15.90
N GLY A 39 14.62 -2.71 -16.22
CA GLY A 39 14.32 -3.07 -17.61
C GLY A 39 15.00 -4.35 -18.13
N ALA A 40 15.25 -5.37 -17.32
CA ALA A 40 15.64 -6.69 -17.84
C ALA A 40 14.56 -7.17 -18.82
N ALA A 41 14.90 -7.14 -20.11
CA ALA A 41 14.01 -7.56 -21.19
C ALA A 41 13.57 -9.03 -20.97
N GLY A 42 12.27 -9.30 -21.03
CA GLY A 42 11.73 -10.64 -20.99
C GLY A 42 11.18 -11.10 -19.62
N ILE A 43 11.22 -10.28 -18.56
CA ILE A 43 10.60 -10.64 -17.27
C ILE A 43 9.17 -10.10 -17.19
N VAL A 44 8.21 -10.98 -16.98
CA VAL A 44 6.79 -10.65 -16.72
C VAL A 44 6.61 -10.41 -15.22
N ARG A 45 6.36 -9.15 -14.83
CA ARG A 45 6.29 -8.70 -13.43
C ARG A 45 4.84 -8.61 -12.93
N LEU A 46 4.37 -9.64 -12.25
CA LEU A 46 3.00 -9.75 -11.73
C LEU A 46 2.99 -9.90 -10.19
N SER A 47 3.90 -9.24 -9.48
CA SER A 47 4.15 -9.49 -8.05
C SER A 47 3.76 -8.35 -7.10
N ALA A 48 3.65 -7.10 -7.59
CA ALA A 48 3.59 -5.92 -6.73
C ALA A 48 2.30 -5.08 -6.85
N ASN A 49 1.29 -5.59 -7.55
CA ASN A 49 0.02 -4.88 -7.79
C ASN A 49 0.25 -3.50 -8.44
N GLU A 50 1.21 -3.44 -9.36
CA GLU A 50 1.51 -2.25 -10.16
C GLU A 50 0.50 -2.14 -11.31
N ASN A 51 0.29 -0.92 -11.82
CA ASN A 51 -0.43 -0.70 -13.07
C ASN A 51 0.54 -0.89 -14.24
N PRO A 52 0.34 -1.89 -15.13
CA PRO A 52 1.29 -2.20 -16.20
C PRO A 52 1.35 -1.14 -17.31
N TYR A 53 0.44 -0.18 -17.31
CA TYR A 53 0.38 0.89 -18.31
C TYR A 53 1.12 2.15 -17.88
N GLY A 54 1.46 2.28 -16.58
CA GLY A 54 2.12 3.45 -16.03
C GLY A 54 1.23 4.70 -15.95
N PRO A 55 1.84 5.88 -15.73
CA PRO A 55 1.14 7.16 -15.73
C PRO A 55 0.60 7.53 -17.12
N SER A 56 -0.43 8.38 -17.18
CA SER A 56 -0.98 8.87 -18.45
C SER A 56 -0.05 9.84 -19.19
N ALA A 57 -0.35 10.10 -20.44
CA ALA A 57 0.39 11.10 -21.24
C ALA A 57 0.34 12.49 -20.60
N LYS A 58 -0.80 12.89 -20.00
CA LYS A 58 -0.94 14.15 -19.27
C LYS A 58 -0.03 14.20 -18.04
N ALA A 59 0.04 13.09 -17.29
CA ALA A 59 0.94 12.99 -16.14
C ALA A 59 2.41 13.05 -16.55
N HIS A 60 2.80 12.39 -17.65
CA HIS A 60 4.16 12.48 -18.18
C HIS A 60 4.52 13.89 -18.62
N GLU A 61 3.63 14.61 -19.30
CA GLU A 61 3.85 16.00 -19.70
C GLU A 61 3.97 16.92 -18.48
N ALA A 62 3.11 16.73 -17.48
CA ALA A 62 3.18 17.50 -16.24
C ALA A 62 4.53 17.28 -15.49
N MET A 63 5.03 16.05 -15.42
CA MET A 63 6.36 15.77 -14.87
C MET A 63 7.47 16.48 -15.65
N LYS A 64 7.42 16.43 -16.97
CA LYS A 64 8.40 17.10 -17.84
C LYS A 64 8.45 18.61 -17.58
N ASN A 65 7.29 19.24 -17.44
CA ASN A 65 7.19 20.67 -17.14
C ASN A 65 7.67 20.99 -15.72
N ALA A 66 7.42 20.12 -14.76
CA ALA A 66 7.86 20.29 -13.37
C ALA A 66 9.38 20.08 -13.17
N HIS A 67 10.09 19.48 -14.15
CA HIS A 67 11.51 19.20 -14.04
C HIS A 67 12.36 20.47 -13.75
N SER A 68 11.97 21.62 -14.30
CA SER A 68 12.64 22.91 -14.03
C SER A 68 12.48 23.41 -12.60
N MET A 69 11.55 22.83 -11.82
CA MET A 69 11.24 23.21 -10.44
C MET A 69 11.93 22.32 -9.38
N CYS A 70 12.75 21.34 -9.80
CA CYS A 70 13.40 20.39 -8.87
C CYS A 70 14.33 21.04 -7.83
N ASN A 71 14.73 22.30 -8.03
CA ASN A 71 15.56 23.07 -7.10
C ASN A 71 14.73 23.91 -6.11
N ARG A 72 13.42 23.76 -6.05
CA ARG A 72 12.50 24.49 -5.17
C ARG A 72 11.74 23.55 -4.27
N TYR A 73 11.39 24.03 -3.06
CA TYR A 73 10.40 23.37 -2.23
C TYR A 73 9.02 23.44 -2.89
N PRO A 74 8.19 22.42 -2.73
CA PRO A 74 6.98 22.23 -3.55
C PRO A 74 5.71 22.84 -2.95
N ASP A 75 5.79 23.87 -2.09
CA ASP A 75 4.66 24.43 -1.32
C ASP A 75 3.42 24.71 -2.18
N GLU A 76 3.59 25.46 -3.28
CA GLU A 76 2.48 25.82 -4.18
C GLU A 76 1.87 24.59 -4.87
N ALA A 77 2.70 23.60 -5.24
CA ALA A 77 2.24 22.37 -5.88
C ALA A 77 1.49 21.47 -4.88
N ASN A 78 1.91 21.46 -3.61
CA ASN A 78 1.18 20.80 -2.52
C ASN A 78 -0.22 21.41 -2.38
N ASP A 79 -0.32 22.73 -2.28
CA ASP A 79 -1.59 23.46 -2.14
C ASP A 79 -2.53 23.16 -3.31
N VAL A 80 -2.05 23.21 -4.54
CA VAL A 80 -2.84 22.91 -5.73
C VAL A 80 -3.39 21.48 -5.70
N LEU A 81 -2.58 20.50 -5.28
CA LEU A 81 -3.03 19.11 -5.21
C LEU A 81 -4.04 18.91 -4.08
N ILE A 82 -3.82 19.52 -2.90
CA ILE A 82 -4.75 19.47 -1.77
C ILE A 82 -6.11 20.05 -2.19
N ASP A 83 -6.15 21.20 -2.83
CA ASP A 83 -7.38 21.85 -3.27
C ASP A 83 -8.15 20.98 -4.29
N LYS A 84 -7.45 20.34 -5.23
CA LYS A 84 -8.07 19.39 -6.16
C LYS A 84 -8.66 18.16 -5.47
N ILE A 85 -7.91 17.56 -4.54
CA ILE A 85 -8.38 16.41 -3.77
C ILE A 85 -9.61 16.78 -2.94
N ALA A 86 -9.56 17.92 -2.26
CA ALA A 86 -10.67 18.44 -1.47
C ALA A 86 -11.93 18.63 -2.32
N LYS A 87 -11.79 19.29 -3.48
CA LYS A 87 -12.88 19.51 -4.43
C LYS A 87 -13.51 18.20 -4.95
N ILE A 88 -12.70 17.25 -5.38
CA ILE A 88 -13.18 15.98 -5.95
C ILE A 88 -13.92 15.15 -4.90
N ASN A 89 -13.47 15.19 -3.64
CA ASN A 89 -14.07 14.44 -2.56
C ASN A 89 -15.16 15.21 -1.80
N ASN A 90 -15.45 16.45 -2.18
CA ASN A 90 -16.40 17.34 -1.51
C ASN A 90 -16.10 17.48 0.00
N VAL A 91 -14.85 17.78 0.31
CA VAL A 91 -14.35 18.04 1.67
C VAL A 91 -13.58 19.35 1.71
N ASN A 92 -13.27 19.86 2.92
CA ASN A 92 -12.44 21.05 3.07
C ASN A 92 -10.96 20.69 2.91
N ARG A 93 -10.12 21.66 2.51
CA ARG A 93 -8.67 21.45 2.35
C ARG A 93 -7.98 21.00 3.64
N GLU A 94 -8.45 21.48 4.80
CA GLU A 94 -7.94 21.14 6.13
C GLU A 94 -8.23 19.68 6.54
N GLN A 95 -9.04 18.99 5.74
CA GLN A 95 -9.35 17.56 5.89
C GLN A 95 -8.44 16.65 5.06
N VAL A 96 -7.48 17.21 4.30
CA VAL A 96 -6.60 16.46 3.41
C VAL A 96 -5.16 16.53 3.89
N VAL A 97 -4.49 15.37 3.95
CA VAL A 97 -3.04 15.25 4.20
C VAL A 97 -2.41 14.48 3.07
N LEU A 98 -1.38 15.05 2.45
CA LEU A 98 -0.53 14.36 1.48
C LEU A 98 0.58 13.56 2.17
N GLY A 99 1.10 12.56 1.48
CA GLY A 99 2.24 11.77 1.96
C GLY A 99 3.01 11.10 0.82
N ASP A 100 4.25 10.70 1.12
CA ASP A 100 5.14 9.91 0.23
C ASP A 100 4.55 8.51 -0.02
N GLY A 101 3.50 8.46 -0.83
CA GLY A 101 2.59 7.33 -0.98
C GLY A 101 1.68 7.15 0.24
N SER A 102 0.65 6.31 0.10
CA SER A 102 -0.17 5.94 1.26
C SER A 102 0.62 5.26 2.38
N SER A 103 1.84 4.79 2.10
CA SER A 103 2.71 4.18 3.12
C SER A 103 3.09 5.18 4.22
N GLU A 104 3.35 6.45 3.88
CA GLU A 104 3.55 7.49 4.89
C GLU A 104 2.29 7.74 5.70
N ILE A 105 1.12 7.78 5.05
CA ILE A 105 -0.17 7.92 5.74
C ILE A 105 -0.39 6.77 6.75
N LEU A 106 -0.12 5.53 6.34
CA LEU A 106 -0.20 4.36 7.23
C LEU A 106 0.76 4.49 8.42
N LYS A 107 1.98 4.96 8.15
CA LYS A 107 2.99 5.21 9.19
C LYS A 107 2.53 6.28 10.17
N LEU A 108 2.06 7.43 9.67
CA LEU A 108 1.51 8.51 10.49
C LEU A 108 0.36 8.04 11.38
N CYS A 109 -0.58 7.25 10.82
CA CYS A 109 -1.68 6.70 11.60
C CYS A 109 -1.18 5.74 12.70
N ALA A 110 -0.20 4.89 12.40
CA ALA A 110 0.37 3.98 13.38
C ALA A 110 1.08 4.76 14.50
N GLU A 111 1.93 5.73 14.17
CA GLU A 111 2.68 6.53 15.15
C GLU A 111 1.77 7.39 16.02
N THR A 112 0.69 7.93 15.45
CA THR A 112 -0.23 8.81 16.17
C THR A 112 -1.18 8.06 17.10
N PHE A 113 -1.70 6.91 16.64
CA PHE A 113 -2.86 6.28 17.29
C PHE A 113 -2.57 4.91 17.89
N THR A 114 -1.32 4.41 17.78
CA THR A 114 -0.91 3.14 18.38
C THR A 114 0.38 3.31 19.18
N GLY A 115 0.58 2.46 20.20
CA GLY A 115 1.77 2.52 21.03
C GLY A 115 1.47 2.09 22.47
N PRO A 116 2.46 2.14 23.36
CA PRO A 116 2.30 1.69 24.75
C PRO A 116 1.22 2.44 25.54
N THR A 117 0.95 3.70 25.17
CA THR A 117 -0.02 4.56 25.86
C THR A 117 -1.25 4.89 24.99
N GLN A 118 -1.14 4.84 23.68
CA GLN A 118 -2.21 5.17 22.73
C GLN A 118 -3.17 4.00 22.49
N GLY A 119 -2.66 2.78 22.55
CA GLY A 119 -3.44 1.57 22.36
C GLY A 119 -2.89 0.64 21.27
N LYS A 120 -3.67 -0.39 20.96
CA LYS A 120 -3.30 -1.46 20.04
C LYS A 120 -3.56 -1.11 18.58
N LEU A 121 -2.88 -1.81 17.66
CA LEU A 121 -3.33 -1.94 16.29
C LEU A 121 -4.14 -3.23 16.15
N ILE A 122 -5.39 -3.12 15.70
CA ILE A 122 -6.22 -4.25 15.31
C ILE A 122 -6.28 -4.30 13.78
N ALA A 123 -5.96 -5.44 13.18
CA ALA A 123 -5.97 -5.62 11.74
C ALA A 123 -6.42 -7.04 11.37
N ALA A 124 -6.91 -7.21 10.16
CA ALA A 124 -7.22 -8.56 9.65
C ALA A 124 -5.95 -9.41 9.41
N ASP A 125 -6.12 -10.72 9.38
CA ASP A 125 -5.07 -11.67 8.98
C ASP A 125 -5.62 -12.63 7.89
N PRO A 126 -5.14 -12.52 6.64
CA PRO A 126 -4.15 -11.59 6.15
C PRO A 126 -4.71 -10.22 5.76
N THR A 127 -3.86 -9.19 5.84
CA THR A 127 -4.09 -7.85 5.27
C THR A 127 -2.77 -7.24 4.79
N PHE A 128 -2.76 -5.96 4.36
CA PHE A 128 -1.53 -5.28 3.99
C PHE A 128 -0.67 -5.00 5.23
N GLU A 129 0.57 -5.50 5.20
CA GLU A 129 1.37 -5.66 6.42
C GLU A 129 2.15 -4.41 6.86
N ALA A 130 2.33 -3.40 5.99
CA ALA A 130 3.20 -2.26 6.30
C ALA A 130 2.80 -1.56 7.61
N ILE A 131 1.50 -1.33 7.83
CA ILE A 131 1.03 -0.67 9.05
C ILE A 131 1.26 -1.52 10.31
N LEU A 132 1.25 -2.85 10.18
CA LEU A 132 1.53 -3.76 11.29
C LEU A 132 2.98 -3.60 11.76
N GLU A 133 3.90 -3.47 10.80
CA GLU A 133 5.32 -3.28 11.11
C GLU A 133 5.59 -1.88 11.68
N TYR A 134 4.91 -0.84 11.19
CA TYR A 134 4.99 0.51 11.78
C TYR A 134 4.48 0.54 13.22
N ALA A 135 3.33 -0.08 13.49
CA ALA A 135 2.78 -0.15 14.85
C ALA A 135 3.70 -0.92 15.82
N LYS A 136 4.27 -2.04 15.38
CA LYS A 136 5.28 -2.78 16.17
C LYS A 136 6.52 -1.93 16.45
N ALA A 137 7.03 -1.23 15.44
CA ALA A 137 8.18 -0.34 15.58
C ALA A 137 7.90 0.80 16.57
N ASN A 138 6.64 1.24 16.68
CA ASN A 138 6.17 2.21 17.68
C ASN A 138 5.87 1.59 19.06
N GLY A 139 6.17 0.31 19.26
CA GLY A 139 5.96 -0.39 20.53
C GLY A 139 4.51 -0.80 20.81
N ALA A 140 3.64 -0.78 19.80
CA ALA A 140 2.25 -1.18 19.96
C ALA A 140 2.06 -2.71 19.92
N GLU A 141 1.10 -3.19 20.68
CA GLU A 141 0.56 -4.55 20.50
C GLU A 141 -0.23 -4.60 19.19
N VAL A 142 0.03 -5.61 18.36
CA VAL A 142 -0.70 -5.87 17.11
C VAL A 142 -1.57 -7.10 17.29
N VAL A 143 -2.89 -6.89 17.22
CA VAL A 143 -3.89 -7.96 17.29
C VAL A 143 -4.35 -8.28 15.88
N LYS A 144 -4.14 -9.53 15.46
CA LYS A 144 -4.55 -10.06 14.17
C LYS A 144 -5.85 -10.82 14.29
N VAL A 145 -6.86 -10.45 13.52
CA VAL A 145 -8.18 -11.08 13.49
C VAL A 145 -8.35 -11.81 12.15
N PRO A 146 -8.57 -13.14 12.15
CA PRO A 146 -8.80 -13.86 10.90
C PRO A 146 -9.95 -13.27 10.09
N LEU A 147 -9.82 -13.25 8.78
CA LEU A 147 -10.93 -12.91 7.89
C LEU A 147 -12.08 -13.91 8.04
N THR A 148 -13.28 -13.50 7.66
CA THR A 148 -14.45 -14.40 7.57
C THR A 148 -14.22 -15.49 6.51
N ARG A 149 -15.10 -16.49 6.45
CA ARG A 149 -15.05 -17.53 5.40
C ARG A 149 -15.19 -16.94 3.98
N GLY A 150 -15.85 -15.78 3.85
CA GLY A 150 -15.99 -15.03 2.58
C GLY A 150 -14.83 -14.06 2.33
N PHE A 151 -13.77 -14.09 3.12
CA PHE A 151 -12.62 -13.19 3.05
C PHE A 151 -12.93 -11.72 3.35
N ALA A 152 -14.09 -11.38 3.90
CA ALA A 152 -14.37 -10.06 4.44
C ALA A 152 -13.72 -9.88 5.83
N HIS A 153 -13.52 -8.64 6.26
CA HIS A 153 -13.11 -8.34 7.62
C HIS A 153 -14.18 -8.83 8.62
N ASP A 154 -13.75 -9.50 9.69
CA ASP A 154 -14.64 -9.88 10.80
C ASP A 154 -14.78 -8.68 11.75
N LEU A 155 -15.56 -7.68 11.31
CA LEU A 155 -15.72 -6.40 12.01
C LEU A 155 -16.19 -6.56 13.46
N PRO A 156 -17.14 -7.47 13.80
CA PRO A 156 -17.51 -7.71 15.18
C PRO A 156 -16.34 -8.17 16.06
N LYS A 157 -15.50 -9.09 15.57
CA LYS A 157 -14.32 -9.53 16.33
C LYS A 157 -13.26 -8.45 16.41
N MET A 158 -13.06 -7.65 15.34
CA MET A 158 -12.15 -6.51 15.35
C MET A 158 -12.58 -5.47 16.38
N SER A 159 -13.89 -5.15 16.46
CA SER A 159 -14.45 -4.25 17.47
C SER A 159 -14.25 -4.76 18.90
N ALA A 160 -14.45 -6.05 19.12
CA ALA A 160 -14.29 -6.66 20.45
C ALA A 160 -12.82 -6.73 20.93
N ALA A 161 -11.85 -6.64 20.00
CA ALA A 161 -10.43 -6.82 20.32
C ALA A 161 -9.82 -5.63 21.08
N SER A 162 -10.34 -4.40 20.93
CA SER A 162 -9.89 -3.22 21.66
C SER A 162 -10.96 -2.13 21.72
N LYS A 163 -10.90 -1.33 22.79
CA LYS A 163 -11.76 -0.13 22.95
C LYS A 163 -11.01 1.18 22.66
N ASN A 164 -9.72 1.12 22.37
CA ASN A 164 -8.86 2.26 22.04
C ASN A 164 -7.80 1.83 21.02
N GLY A 165 -7.03 2.79 20.51
CA GLY A 165 -6.01 2.54 19.49
C GLY A 165 -6.57 2.67 18.08
N LEU A 166 -6.10 1.83 17.16
CA LEU A 166 -6.40 1.93 15.74
C LEU A 166 -6.91 0.59 15.19
N ILE A 167 -8.06 0.62 14.52
CA ILE A 167 -8.54 -0.50 13.70
C ILE A 167 -8.25 -0.20 12.23
N TYR A 168 -7.52 -1.09 11.57
CA TYR A 168 -7.14 -0.98 10.17
C TYR A 168 -7.98 -1.90 9.29
N VAL A 169 -8.66 -1.32 8.31
CA VAL A 169 -9.52 -2.01 7.33
C VAL A 169 -9.02 -1.69 5.92
N CYS A 170 -8.37 -2.63 5.26
CA CYS A 170 -7.97 -2.51 3.86
C CYS A 170 -9.12 -2.96 2.96
N ASN A 171 -9.77 -2.04 2.25
CA ASN A 171 -10.96 -2.36 1.46
C ASN A 171 -10.96 -1.66 0.09
N PRO A 172 -10.77 -2.41 -1.01
CA PRO A 172 -10.56 -3.87 -1.13
C PRO A 172 -9.27 -4.36 -0.46
N ASN A 173 -9.33 -5.57 0.11
CA ASN A 173 -8.24 -6.10 0.93
C ASN A 173 -7.05 -6.60 0.09
N ASN A 174 -5.85 -6.41 0.56
CA ASN A 174 -4.63 -7.00 0.04
C ASN A 174 -4.07 -7.97 1.10
N PRO A 175 -3.99 -9.31 0.85
CA PRO A 175 -3.77 -9.90 -0.48
C PRO A 175 -4.97 -10.55 -1.15
N THR A 176 -6.16 -10.55 -0.57
CA THR A 176 -7.32 -11.34 -1.04
C THR A 176 -8.11 -10.70 -2.18
N ALA A 177 -7.95 -9.38 -2.41
CA ALA A 177 -8.74 -8.58 -3.34
C ALA A 177 -10.26 -8.52 -3.05
N SER A 178 -10.70 -9.15 -1.97
CA SER A 178 -12.08 -9.17 -1.49
C SER A 178 -12.50 -7.86 -0.87
N ILE A 179 -13.80 -7.63 -0.77
CA ILE A 179 -14.37 -6.46 -0.10
C ILE A 179 -15.08 -6.85 1.21
N THR A 180 -15.12 -5.90 2.11
CA THR A 180 -16.06 -5.89 3.22
C THR A 180 -17.27 -5.09 2.76
N PRO A 181 -18.51 -5.64 2.86
CA PRO A 181 -19.70 -5.00 2.35
C PRO A 181 -19.89 -3.58 2.93
N LYS A 182 -20.34 -2.65 2.09
CA LYS A 182 -20.51 -1.25 2.47
C LYS A 182 -21.42 -1.04 3.66
N ASN A 183 -22.52 -1.81 3.76
CA ASN A 183 -23.47 -1.66 4.86
C ASN A 183 -22.86 -2.12 6.20
N ASP A 184 -22.13 -3.24 6.19
CA ASP A 184 -21.44 -3.75 7.38
C ASP A 184 -20.37 -2.75 7.86
N LEU A 185 -19.63 -2.16 6.90
CA LEU A 185 -18.58 -1.19 7.23
C LEU A 185 -19.17 0.15 7.72
N ARG A 186 -20.29 0.61 7.15
CA ARG A 186 -21.03 1.78 7.63
C ARG A 186 -21.53 1.58 9.06
N GLU A 187 -22.18 0.44 9.33
CA GLU A 187 -22.69 0.11 10.65
C GLU A 187 -21.55 0.02 11.67
N PHE A 188 -20.45 -0.63 11.30
CA PHE A 188 -19.26 -0.71 12.13
C PHE A 188 -18.70 0.69 12.47
N ILE A 189 -18.56 1.58 11.49
CA ILE A 189 -18.06 2.95 11.70
C ILE A 189 -19.01 3.71 12.61
N ALA A 190 -20.32 3.62 12.37
CA ALA A 190 -21.34 4.34 13.14
C ALA A 190 -21.42 3.90 14.62
N ASN A 191 -21.19 2.62 14.88
CA ASN A 191 -21.26 2.04 16.22
C ASN A 191 -19.93 1.99 16.98
N SER A 192 -18.82 2.38 16.32
CA SER A 192 -17.50 2.36 16.96
C SER A 192 -17.36 3.50 17.97
N PRO A 193 -16.78 3.22 19.17
CA PRO A 193 -16.47 4.27 20.14
C PRO A 193 -15.57 5.35 19.55
N ARG A 194 -15.78 6.62 19.94
CA ARG A 194 -14.99 7.75 19.42
C ARG A 194 -13.51 7.68 19.78
N GLU A 195 -13.17 6.96 20.83
CA GLU A 195 -11.80 6.71 21.30
C GLU A 195 -11.06 5.70 20.44
N THR A 196 -11.77 4.90 19.65
CA THR A 196 -11.20 3.95 18.71
C THR A 196 -11.10 4.59 17.33
N MET A 197 -9.88 4.81 16.87
CA MET A 197 -9.66 5.31 15.51
C MET A 197 -9.87 4.19 14.48
N ILE A 198 -10.44 4.54 13.34
CA ILE A 198 -10.68 3.63 12.21
C ILE A 198 -9.95 4.18 11.01
N LEU A 199 -9.05 3.38 10.43
CA LEU A 199 -8.38 3.68 9.17
C LEU A 199 -8.90 2.73 8.10
N VAL A 200 -9.60 3.28 7.10
CA VAL A 200 -10.00 2.57 5.89
C VAL A 200 -9.00 2.87 4.78
N ASP A 201 -8.26 1.86 4.35
CA ASP A 201 -7.30 1.96 3.24
C ASP A 201 -8.00 1.60 1.92
N GLU A 202 -8.27 2.62 1.12
CA GLU A 202 -8.95 2.53 -0.17
C GLU A 202 -7.96 2.52 -1.36
N ALA A 203 -6.78 1.92 -1.21
CA ALA A 203 -5.76 1.91 -2.26
C ALA A 203 -6.26 1.33 -3.60
N TYR A 204 -7.25 0.46 -3.58
CA TYR A 204 -7.81 -0.19 -4.78
C TYR A 204 -9.22 0.32 -5.15
N PHE A 205 -9.71 1.33 -4.49
CA PHE A 205 -11.05 1.90 -4.64
C PHE A 205 -11.49 2.08 -6.11
N HIS A 206 -10.60 2.58 -6.97
CA HIS A 206 -10.93 2.81 -8.38
C HIS A 206 -11.19 1.52 -9.19
N TYR A 207 -10.72 0.36 -8.73
CA TYR A 207 -10.94 -0.91 -9.42
C TYR A 207 -12.22 -1.62 -8.97
N ALA A 208 -12.77 -1.23 -7.82
CA ALA A 208 -13.98 -1.83 -7.27
C ALA A 208 -15.20 -1.44 -8.12
N ASN A 209 -15.99 -2.44 -8.50
CA ASN A 209 -17.19 -2.27 -9.32
C ASN A 209 -18.40 -3.01 -8.74
N SER A 210 -18.26 -3.62 -7.57
CA SER A 210 -19.34 -4.28 -6.86
C SER A 210 -20.37 -3.26 -6.38
N PRO A 211 -21.69 -3.52 -6.49
CA PRO A 211 -22.72 -2.70 -5.86
C PRO A 211 -22.63 -2.69 -4.34
N ASP A 212 -21.93 -3.67 -3.74
CA ASP A 212 -21.71 -3.77 -2.29
C ASP A 212 -20.47 -3.01 -1.82
N TYR A 213 -19.79 -2.29 -2.73
CA TYR A 213 -18.66 -1.44 -2.40
C TYR A 213 -19.01 0.04 -2.55
N GLU A 214 -18.47 0.86 -1.64
CA GLU A 214 -18.45 2.31 -1.77
C GLU A 214 -17.28 2.90 -0.99
N SER A 215 -16.94 4.15 -1.29
CA SER A 215 -15.96 4.91 -0.51
C SER A 215 -16.53 5.36 0.84
N MET A 216 -15.70 5.29 1.89
CA MET A 216 -16.05 5.79 3.22
C MET A 216 -15.72 7.28 3.41
N ILE A 217 -15.14 7.99 2.43
CA ILE A 217 -14.83 9.42 2.53
C ILE A 217 -16.08 10.25 2.89
N PRO A 218 -17.29 10.03 2.31
CA PRO A 218 -18.46 10.81 2.68
C PRO A 218 -18.86 10.73 4.16
N LEU A 219 -18.44 9.68 4.86
CA LEU A 219 -18.75 9.50 6.29
C LEU A 219 -17.79 10.28 7.21
N VAL A 220 -16.66 10.74 6.70
CA VAL A 220 -15.66 11.48 7.50
C VAL A 220 -16.28 12.71 8.17
N LYS A 221 -17.24 13.39 7.50
CA LYS A 221 -17.91 14.59 8.05
C LYS A 221 -18.61 14.34 9.39
N ASP A 222 -19.15 13.12 9.59
CA ASP A 222 -19.97 12.78 10.76
C ASP A 222 -19.21 11.92 11.78
N HIS A 223 -18.02 11.37 11.40
CA HIS A 223 -17.24 10.45 12.20
C HIS A 223 -15.80 10.96 12.41
N PRO A 224 -15.53 11.68 13.52
CA PRO A 224 -14.21 12.27 13.78
C PRO A 224 -13.09 11.25 14.01
N ASN A 225 -13.44 10.01 14.30
CA ASN A 225 -12.52 8.89 14.45
C ASN A 225 -12.28 8.10 13.16
N LEU A 226 -12.80 8.55 12.01
CA LEU A 226 -12.60 7.93 10.72
C LEU A 226 -11.50 8.63 9.92
N ILE A 227 -10.57 7.84 9.39
CA ILE A 227 -9.54 8.25 8.43
C ILE A 227 -9.68 7.38 7.19
N VAL A 228 -9.67 7.96 6.01
CA VAL A 228 -9.69 7.22 4.74
C VAL A 228 -8.43 7.52 3.96
N ALA A 229 -7.62 6.50 3.67
CA ALA A 229 -6.37 6.63 2.93
C ALA A 229 -6.53 6.21 1.46
N ARG A 230 -5.86 6.93 0.55
CA ARG A 230 -5.81 6.64 -0.89
C ARG A 230 -4.41 6.84 -1.45
N THR A 231 -4.16 6.31 -2.65
CA THR A 231 -2.84 6.36 -3.28
C THR A 231 -2.96 6.59 -4.79
N PHE A 232 -1.96 7.28 -5.35
CA PHE A 232 -1.76 7.37 -6.79
C PHE A 232 -0.95 6.19 -7.37
N SER A 233 -0.49 5.27 -6.53
CA SER A 233 0.35 4.14 -6.95
C SER A 233 -0.36 3.13 -7.85
N LYS A 234 -1.71 3.03 -7.80
CA LYS A 234 -2.48 1.94 -8.42
C LYS A 234 -3.08 2.37 -9.76
N ILE A 235 -4.32 2.83 -9.82
CA ILE A 235 -4.98 3.20 -11.08
C ILE A 235 -4.20 4.24 -11.89
N TYR A 236 -3.58 5.19 -11.22
CA TYR A 236 -2.79 6.25 -11.86
C TYR A 236 -1.37 5.83 -12.27
N GLY A 237 -0.94 4.60 -11.96
CA GLY A 237 0.35 4.05 -12.41
C GLY A 237 1.59 4.70 -11.80
N MET A 238 1.47 5.37 -10.66
CA MET A 238 2.52 6.21 -10.09
C MET A 238 3.24 5.55 -8.89
N ALA A 239 3.35 4.22 -8.87
CA ALA A 239 3.94 3.49 -7.73
C ALA A 239 5.36 3.96 -7.37
N GLY A 240 6.19 4.27 -8.37
CA GLY A 240 7.56 4.76 -8.19
C GLY A 240 7.66 6.24 -7.87
N LEU A 241 6.62 7.03 -8.10
CA LEU A 241 6.62 8.48 -7.83
C LEU A 241 6.28 8.83 -6.39
N ARG A 242 5.65 7.92 -5.68
CA ARG A 242 5.34 8.06 -4.25
C ARG A 242 4.41 9.24 -3.95
N CYS A 243 3.14 9.11 -4.23
CA CYS A 243 2.11 10.07 -3.83
C CYS A 243 0.87 9.35 -3.31
N GLY A 244 0.36 9.81 -2.18
CA GLY A 244 -0.87 9.34 -1.56
C GLY A 244 -1.45 10.41 -0.65
N TYR A 245 -2.62 10.16 -0.10
CA TYR A 245 -3.27 11.09 0.79
C TYR A 245 -4.23 10.39 1.74
N CYS A 246 -4.63 11.09 2.78
CA CYS A 246 -5.81 10.70 3.54
C CYS A 246 -6.79 11.87 3.67
N VAL A 247 -8.04 11.50 3.99
CA VAL A 247 -9.11 12.42 4.38
C VAL A 247 -9.54 12.07 5.80
N ALA A 248 -9.54 13.05 6.68
CA ALA A 248 -10.00 12.94 8.07
C ALA A 248 -10.55 14.28 8.57
N GLN A 249 -11.14 14.31 9.76
CA GLN A 249 -11.54 15.57 10.38
C GLN A 249 -10.32 16.41 10.80
N PRO A 250 -10.39 17.76 10.77
CA PRO A 250 -9.25 18.64 11.07
C PRO A 250 -8.62 18.35 12.44
N GLU A 251 -9.43 18.01 13.45
CA GLU A 251 -8.91 17.69 14.79
C GLU A 251 -8.10 16.39 14.80
N THR A 252 -8.45 15.42 13.96
CA THR A 252 -7.68 14.18 13.78
C THR A 252 -6.37 14.47 13.05
N ILE A 253 -6.40 15.31 12.02
CA ILE A 253 -5.21 15.74 11.27
C ILE A 253 -4.23 16.48 12.18
N LYS A 254 -4.70 17.40 13.04
CA LYS A 254 -3.85 18.10 14.01
C LYS A 254 -3.06 17.14 14.92
N ARG A 255 -3.63 15.99 15.24
CA ARG A 255 -2.93 14.95 16.03
C ARG A 255 -1.84 14.23 15.23
N MET A 256 -1.98 14.17 13.90
CA MET A 256 -1.02 13.53 13.00
C MET A 256 0.17 14.44 12.65
N HIS A 257 -0.05 15.75 12.58
CA HIS A 257 0.97 16.74 12.18
C HIS A 257 2.33 16.62 12.89
N PRO A 258 2.42 16.33 14.22
CA PRO A 258 3.72 16.21 14.89
C PRO A 258 4.62 15.10 14.35
N PHE A 259 4.05 14.11 13.65
CA PHE A 259 4.74 12.96 13.08
C PHE A 259 4.92 13.07 11.55
N GLN A 260 4.27 14.06 10.93
CA GLN A 260 4.32 14.26 9.48
C GLN A 260 5.69 14.83 9.06
N MET A 261 6.26 14.22 8.01
CA MET A 261 7.45 14.80 7.38
C MET A 261 7.06 16.03 6.56
N TRP A 262 7.85 17.10 6.68
CA TRP A 262 7.65 18.29 5.86
C TRP A 262 8.07 17.99 4.43
N ASP A 263 7.28 18.50 3.46
CA ASP A 263 7.56 18.41 2.01
C ASP A 263 7.92 17.00 1.51
N SER A 264 7.30 15.99 2.08
CA SER A 264 7.62 14.58 1.78
C SER A 264 7.30 14.18 0.34
N VAL A 265 6.32 14.84 -0.31
CA VAL A 265 5.94 14.52 -1.68
C VAL A 265 6.73 15.37 -2.66
N ASN A 266 7.51 14.72 -3.53
CA ASN A 266 8.36 15.41 -4.49
C ASN A 266 7.56 16.10 -5.61
N ILE A 267 8.13 17.17 -6.18
CA ILE A 267 7.48 18.03 -7.19
C ILE A 267 6.98 17.26 -8.41
N MET A 268 7.70 16.23 -8.87
CA MET A 268 7.29 15.41 -10.02
C MET A 268 6.03 14.62 -9.72
N ALA A 269 5.94 14.06 -8.50
CA ALA A 269 4.77 13.32 -8.03
C ALA A 269 3.55 14.21 -7.89
N LEU A 270 3.73 15.43 -7.35
CA LEU A 270 2.66 16.42 -7.21
C LEU A 270 2.10 16.86 -8.57
N ALA A 271 2.98 17.18 -9.51
CA ALA A 271 2.59 17.57 -10.85
C ALA A 271 1.83 16.44 -11.58
N ALA A 272 2.37 15.22 -11.54
CA ALA A 272 1.75 14.05 -12.13
C ALA A 272 0.39 13.72 -11.49
N ALA A 273 0.30 13.76 -10.15
CA ALA A 273 -0.93 13.49 -9.42
C ALA A 273 -2.01 14.53 -9.75
N SER A 274 -1.63 15.82 -9.77
CA SER A 274 -2.54 16.91 -10.12
C SER A 274 -3.09 16.77 -11.54
N ALA A 275 -2.25 16.42 -12.51
CA ALA A 275 -2.67 16.18 -13.89
C ALA A 275 -3.53 14.92 -14.04
N SER A 276 -3.22 13.86 -13.28
CA SER A 276 -3.97 12.60 -13.29
C SER A 276 -5.40 12.76 -12.75
N LEU A 277 -5.63 13.65 -11.77
CA LEU A 277 -6.98 13.93 -11.27
C LEU A 277 -7.88 14.59 -12.30
N ASP A 278 -7.32 15.30 -13.28
CA ASP A 278 -8.03 15.91 -14.40
C ASP A 278 -8.18 14.93 -15.60
N ASP A 279 -7.63 13.72 -15.50
CA ASP A 279 -7.61 12.74 -16.57
C ASP A 279 -8.58 11.57 -16.32
N VAL A 280 -9.86 11.84 -16.54
CA VAL A 280 -10.94 10.85 -16.33
C VAL A 280 -10.76 9.64 -17.24
N ASP A 281 -10.23 9.81 -18.44
CA ASP A 281 -10.02 8.74 -19.42
C ASP A 281 -8.99 7.72 -18.88
N GLN A 282 -7.95 8.18 -18.17
CA GLN A 282 -6.98 7.27 -17.54
C GLN A 282 -7.64 6.27 -16.59
N VAL A 283 -8.60 6.74 -15.78
CA VAL A 283 -9.30 5.89 -14.82
C VAL A 283 -10.23 4.92 -15.54
N ASN A 284 -11.02 5.41 -16.50
CA ASN A 284 -11.98 4.60 -17.26
C ASN A 284 -11.29 3.50 -18.08
N ASP A 285 -10.22 3.86 -18.80
CA ASP A 285 -9.43 2.92 -19.57
C ASP A 285 -8.71 1.92 -18.69
N GLY A 286 -8.11 2.38 -17.58
CA GLY A 286 -7.45 1.52 -16.61
C GLY A 286 -8.41 0.48 -16.01
N GLN A 287 -9.62 0.88 -15.65
CA GLN A 287 -10.68 -0.03 -15.17
C GLN A 287 -11.08 -1.06 -16.23
N LYS A 288 -11.30 -0.60 -17.47
CA LYS A 288 -11.68 -1.46 -18.59
C LYS A 288 -10.61 -2.49 -18.89
N LEU A 289 -9.37 -2.04 -19.09
CA LEU A 289 -8.25 -2.92 -19.43
C LEU A 289 -7.96 -3.93 -18.31
N ASN A 290 -8.01 -3.49 -17.04
CA ASN A 290 -7.87 -4.40 -15.90
C ASN A 290 -8.98 -5.45 -15.87
N ARG A 291 -10.23 -5.06 -16.08
CA ARG A 291 -11.38 -5.98 -16.09
C ARG A 291 -11.26 -7.02 -17.21
N GLU A 292 -10.88 -6.59 -18.41
CA GLU A 292 -10.70 -7.49 -19.56
C GLU A 292 -9.60 -8.53 -19.31
N ALA A 293 -8.43 -8.08 -18.83
CA ALA A 293 -7.30 -8.95 -18.52
C ALA A 293 -7.61 -9.88 -17.33
N LYS A 294 -8.31 -9.37 -16.31
CA LYS A 294 -8.78 -10.17 -15.16
C LYS A 294 -9.75 -11.26 -15.57
N ASN A 295 -10.77 -10.92 -16.36
CA ASN A 295 -11.75 -11.89 -16.85
C ASN A 295 -11.11 -12.99 -17.72
N PHE A 296 -10.17 -12.62 -18.59
CA PHE A 296 -9.39 -13.60 -19.35
C PHE A 296 -8.66 -14.56 -18.40
N THR A 297 -7.95 -14.02 -17.42
CA THR A 297 -7.11 -14.82 -16.52
C THR A 297 -7.95 -15.75 -15.64
N THR A 298 -9.03 -15.25 -15.06
CA THR A 298 -9.94 -16.06 -14.23
C THR A 298 -10.60 -17.17 -15.02
N SER A 299 -11.03 -16.90 -16.27
CA SER A 299 -11.57 -17.91 -17.16
C SER A 299 -10.55 -19.00 -17.49
N GLU A 300 -9.29 -18.66 -17.73
CA GLU A 300 -8.25 -19.66 -18.00
C GLU A 300 -7.90 -20.49 -16.75
N LEU A 301 -7.89 -19.88 -15.56
CA LEU A 301 -7.72 -20.59 -14.29
C LEU A 301 -8.91 -21.54 -14.01
N ASP A 302 -10.15 -21.10 -14.25
CA ASP A 302 -11.35 -21.94 -14.09
C ASP A 302 -11.32 -23.18 -15.00
N LYS A 303 -10.87 -23.04 -16.25
CA LYS A 303 -10.67 -24.19 -17.17
C LYS A 303 -9.64 -25.22 -16.65
N MET A 304 -8.74 -24.78 -15.81
CA MET A 304 -7.74 -25.63 -15.14
C MET A 304 -8.19 -26.07 -13.73
N ASP A 305 -9.45 -25.78 -13.35
CA ASP A 305 -10.02 -26.08 -12.03
C ASP A 305 -9.34 -25.35 -10.85
N TYR A 306 -8.84 -24.12 -11.08
CA TYR A 306 -8.34 -23.23 -10.03
C TYR A 306 -9.32 -22.10 -9.76
N LYS A 307 -9.88 -22.09 -8.56
CA LYS A 307 -10.89 -21.10 -8.15
C LYS A 307 -10.25 -19.84 -7.57
N THR A 308 -10.67 -18.69 -8.07
CA THR A 308 -10.25 -17.38 -7.60
C THR A 308 -11.18 -16.86 -6.52
N ILE A 309 -10.61 -16.15 -5.53
CA ILE A 309 -11.41 -15.30 -4.63
C ILE A 309 -11.97 -14.15 -5.48
N PRO A 310 -13.27 -13.78 -5.35
CA PRO A 310 -13.82 -12.62 -6.05
C PRO A 310 -12.99 -11.37 -5.83
N SER A 311 -12.58 -10.71 -6.92
CA SER A 311 -11.60 -9.61 -6.86
C SER A 311 -12.18 -8.28 -7.28
N GLU A 312 -12.06 -7.30 -6.40
CA GLU A 312 -12.36 -5.88 -6.63
C GLU A 312 -11.09 -5.01 -6.69
N ALA A 313 -9.97 -5.61 -7.14
CA ALA A 313 -8.66 -4.94 -7.24
C ALA A 313 -7.97 -5.22 -8.60
N ASN A 314 -6.73 -4.73 -8.77
CA ASN A 314 -5.89 -5.04 -9.93
C ASN A 314 -5.02 -6.28 -9.72
N PHE A 315 -5.48 -7.21 -8.94
CA PHE A 315 -4.86 -8.52 -8.72
C PHE A 315 -5.93 -9.53 -8.32
N ILE A 316 -5.61 -10.80 -8.43
CA ILE A 316 -6.44 -11.91 -7.98
C ILE A 316 -5.67 -12.74 -6.95
N MET A 317 -6.41 -13.50 -6.16
CA MET A 317 -5.84 -14.54 -5.31
C MET A 317 -6.61 -15.84 -5.54
N PHE A 318 -5.90 -16.96 -5.70
CA PHE A 318 -6.49 -18.26 -5.96
C PHE A 318 -5.79 -19.38 -5.22
N ASP A 319 -6.55 -20.42 -4.86
CA ASP A 319 -6.04 -21.62 -4.20
C ASP A 319 -5.30 -22.50 -5.22
N CYS A 320 -4.01 -22.72 -4.99
CA CYS A 320 -3.17 -23.60 -5.80
C CYS A 320 -3.31 -25.10 -5.41
N LYS A 321 -4.15 -25.45 -4.43
CA LYS A 321 -4.37 -26.80 -3.91
C LYS A 321 -3.10 -27.49 -3.37
N ARG A 322 -2.03 -26.76 -3.24
CA ARG A 322 -0.69 -27.19 -2.75
C ARG A 322 0.13 -25.98 -2.29
N PRO A 323 1.21 -26.18 -1.52
CA PRO A 323 2.07 -25.09 -1.09
C PRO A 323 2.54 -24.23 -2.26
N VAL A 324 2.39 -22.89 -2.11
CA VAL A 324 2.60 -21.94 -3.21
C VAL A 324 4.09 -21.69 -3.53
N VAL A 325 4.99 -21.89 -2.54
CA VAL A 325 6.42 -21.52 -2.69
C VAL A 325 7.12 -22.26 -3.85
N PRO A 326 6.96 -23.60 -4.05
CA PRO A 326 7.54 -24.27 -5.21
C PRO A 326 7.00 -23.74 -6.54
N LEU A 327 5.70 -23.36 -6.61
CA LEU A 327 5.09 -22.79 -7.81
C LEU A 327 5.66 -21.40 -8.13
N ILE A 328 5.84 -20.56 -7.10
CA ILE A 328 6.47 -19.22 -7.24
C ILE A 328 7.88 -19.38 -7.83
N GLN A 329 8.67 -20.34 -7.32
CA GLN A 329 10.03 -20.59 -7.79
C GLN A 329 10.06 -21.10 -9.24
N ALA A 330 9.17 -22.03 -9.57
CA ALA A 330 9.07 -22.61 -10.91
C ALA A 330 8.61 -21.58 -11.96
N LEU A 331 7.69 -20.68 -11.61
CA LEU A 331 7.28 -19.55 -12.46
C LEU A 331 8.42 -18.55 -12.64
N LYS A 332 9.16 -18.24 -11.57
CA LYS A 332 10.34 -17.35 -11.63
C LYS A 332 11.41 -17.88 -12.59
N GLN A 333 11.64 -19.19 -12.62
CA GLN A 333 12.57 -19.83 -13.58
C GLN A 333 12.10 -19.70 -15.03
N ARG A 334 10.81 -19.40 -15.24
CA ARG A 334 10.20 -19.11 -16.57
C ARG A 334 10.01 -17.61 -16.83
N ASN A 335 10.75 -16.77 -16.09
CA ASN A 335 10.69 -15.32 -16.17
C ASN A 335 9.30 -14.71 -15.83
N VAL A 336 8.49 -15.40 -15.04
CA VAL A 336 7.20 -14.90 -14.53
C VAL A 336 7.30 -14.70 -13.03
N GLN A 337 7.25 -13.46 -12.58
CA GLN A 337 7.26 -13.09 -11.16
C GLN A 337 5.84 -12.88 -10.66
N VAL A 338 5.41 -13.67 -9.68
CA VAL A 338 4.11 -13.58 -9.01
C VAL A 338 4.27 -13.12 -7.56
N GLY A 339 3.17 -12.93 -6.85
CA GLY A 339 3.17 -12.50 -5.44
C GLY A 339 3.96 -13.47 -4.53
N ARG A 340 4.41 -12.95 -3.38
CA ARG A 340 5.12 -13.72 -2.37
C ARG A 340 4.19 -14.67 -1.60
N LEU A 341 4.76 -15.52 -0.75
CA LEU A 341 4.01 -16.27 0.25
C LEU A 341 3.30 -15.33 1.24
N PHE A 342 2.06 -15.64 1.54
CA PHE A 342 1.29 -15.10 2.67
C PHE A 342 1.07 -16.21 3.69
N PRO A 343 1.68 -16.15 4.90
CA PRO A 343 1.65 -17.26 5.87
C PRO A 343 0.24 -17.72 6.28
N ALA A 344 -0.72 -16.79 6.34
CA ALA A 344 -2.12 -17.11 6.64
C ALA A 344 -2.84 -17.88 5.51
N LEU A 345 -2.29 -17.87 4.29
CA LEU A 345 -2.85 -18.51 3.10
C LEU A 345 -1.76 -19.23 2.31
N PRO A 346 -1.12 -20.29 2.88
CA PRO A 346 0.12 -20.89 2.36
C PRO A 346 -0.04 -21.59 1.00
N ASN A 347 -1.26 -21.91 0.62
CA ASN A 347 -1.60 -22.55 -0.65
C ASN A 347 -2.15 -21.57 -1.69
N HIS A 348 -2.26 -20.28 -1.37
CA HIS A 348 -2.85 -19.30 -2.28
C HIS A 348 -1.77 -18.47 -2.97
N MET A 349 -1.95 -18.24 -4.27
CA MET A 349 -1.11 -17.38 -5.08
C MET A 349 -1.80 -16.04 -5.31
N ARG A 350 -1.11 -14.93 -4.98
CA ARG A 350 -1.53 -13.61 -5.42
C ARG A 350 -0.89 -13.31 -6.77
N LEU A 351 -1.70 -12.90 -7.72
CA LEU A 351 -1.30 -12.58 -9.08
C LEU A 351 -1.78 -11.18 -9.45
N THR A 352 -0.87 -10.27 -9.72
CA THR A 352 -1.18 -8.95 -10.27
C THR A 352 -1.74 -9.11 -11.68
N ILE A 353 -2.75 -8.30 -12.02
CA ILE A 353 -3.29 -8.24 -13.38
C ILE A 353 -2.40 -7.30 -14.20
N GLY A 354 -1.65 -7.89 -15.11
CA GLY A 354 -0.81 -7.22 -16.09
C GLY A 354 -1.56 -6.88 -17.39
N LYS A 355 -0.81 -6.54 -18.44
CA LYS A 355 -1.34 -6.45 -19.80
C LYS A 355 -1.83 -7.81 -20.26
N LYS A 356 -2.75 -7.85 -21.23
CA LYS A 356 -3.29 -9.11 -21.74
C LYS A 356 -2.17 -10.08 -22.15
N SER A 357 -1.15 -9.61 -22.86
CA SER A 357 0.01 -10.42 -23.26
C SER A 357 0.81 -10.98 -22.07
N GLU A 358 0.91 -10.24 -20.97
CA GLU A 358 1.57 -10.70 -19.74
C GLU A 358 0.74 -11.78 -19.05
N MET A 359 -0.60 -11.66 -19.09
CA MET A 359 -1.48 -12.69 -18.55
C MET A 359 -1.48 -13.96 -19.42
N GLU A 360 -1.39 -13.84 -20.73
CA GLU A 360 -1.20 -14.97 -21.65
C GLU A 360 0.13 -15.70 -21.36
N ALA A 361 1.21 -14.96 -21.14
CA ALA A 361 2.52 -15.52 -20.76
C ALA A 361 2.43 -16.24 -19.40
N PHE A 362 1.76 -15.64 -18.41
CA PHE A 362 1.52 -16.31 -17.12
C PHE A 362 0.75 -17.61 -17.29
N VAL A 363 -0.38 -17.61 -18.01
CA VAL A 363 -1.20 -18.80 -18.23
C VAL A 363 -0.40 -19.91 -18.90
N SER A 364 0.39 -19.58 -19.91
CA SER A 364 1.27 -20.54 -20.60
C SER A 364 2.30 -21.15 -19.65
N ALA A 365 3.00 -20.30 -18.87
CA ALA A 365 3.99 -20.76 -17.89
C ALA A 365 3.34 -21.57 -16.77
N PHE A 366 2.18 -21.15 -16.27
CA PHE A 366 1.47 -21.86 -15.20
C PHE A 366 1.03 -23.26 -15.62
N ARG A 367 0.50 -23.44 -16.84
CA ARG A 367 0.18 -24.77 -17.40
C ARG A 367 1.37 -25.71 -17.40
N GLN A 368 2.57 -25.21 -17.75
CA GLN A 368 3.80 -26.02 -17.75
C GLN A 368 4.31 -26.37 -16.34
N VAL A 369 3.94 -25.58 -15.35
CA VAL A 369 4.39 -25.81 -13.95
C VAL A 369 3.47 -26.79 -13.22
N ILE A 370 2.21 -26.89 -13.64
CA ILE A 370 1.21 -27.76 -13.01
C ILE A 370 1.06 -29.11 -13.70
N SER A 371 1.52 -29.24 -14.97
CA SER A 371 1.64 -30.53 -15.67
C SER A 371 2.79 -31.35 -15.08
#